data_38e914de0af2af2747b2b5afd6e4ff5f
#
_entry.id   38e914de0af2af2747b2b5afd6e4ff5f
#
_cell.length_a   1.000
_cell.length_b   1.000
_cell.length_c   1.000
_cell.angle_alpha   90.00
_cell.angle_beta   90.00
_cell.angle_gamma   90.00
#
_symmetry.space_group_name_H-M   'P 1'
#
loop_
_entity.id
_entity.type
_entity.pdbx_description
1 polymer ?
#
loop_
_entity_poly.entity_id
_entity_poly.type
_entity_poly.pdbx_seq_one_letter_code
_entity_poly.pdbx_strand_id
1 'polypeptide(L)'
;TLEEHVSDSPWLPKWTGELYLEYHRGTYTSMARNKRYNRKAEFATQDTEFLAVCDGLISGAAYPREELDSVWEAVLRNQFHDILPGSSIKEVYDDSKEEYEKLLAVDSRLMEASIKRLVSAIDAPEGALAVYNFGPEVKAEVVEFYYEGGWPVVYDGERKVSVQKSGECTYIFTASGLPERGYKTYGLGESEVGDGSKGNPTFSVSEHHLENRYFSIRL
;
A
#
# COMPACT_ATOMS: atom_id res chain seq x y z
N THR A 1 39.55 8.11 7.00
CA THR A 1 38.17 8.42 6.58
C THR A 1 37.85 9.88 6.85
N LEU A 2 36.75 10.41 6.27
CA LEU A 2 36.31 11.79 6.56
C LEU A 2 36.06 11.98 8.07
N GLU A 3 35.47 11.00 8.72
CA GLU A 3 35.18 10.97 10.14
C GLU A 3 36.43 11.15 10.98
N GLU A 4 37.53 10.49 10.67
CA GLU A 4 38.81 10.63 11.39
C GLU A 4 39.41 12.04 11.31
N HIS A 5 39.07 12.80 10.25
CA HIS A 5 39.60 14.13 10.01
C HIS A 5 38.70 15.25 10.58
N VAL A 6 37.43 14.98 10.82
CA VAL A 6 36.47 16.04 11.16
C VAL A 6 35.76 15.84 12.52
N SER A 7 35.83 14.62 13.10
CA SER A 7 35.15 14.32 14.38
C SER A 7 35.50 15.26 15.53
N ASP A 8 36.72 15.70 15.58
CA ASP A 8 37.23 16.55 16.66
C ASP A 8 37.38 18.05 16.27
N SER A 9 36.88 18.42 15.09
CA SER A 9 36.96 19.80 14.65
C SER A 9 35.98 20.69 15.44
N PRO A 10 36.46 21.68 16.19
CA PRO A 10 35.60 22.63 16.92
C PRO A 10 34.83 23.59 16.00
N TRP A 11 35.20 23.62 14.72
CA TRP A 11 34.62 24.52 13.72
C TRP A 11 33.51 23.86 12.89
N LEU A 12 33.26 22.56 13.10
CA LEU A 12 32.14 21.92 12.45
C LEU A 12 30.81 22.36 13.03
N PRO A 13 29.95 22.97 12.26
CA PRO A 13 28.62 23.31 12.74
C PRO A 13 27.85 22.03 13.09
N LYS A 14 27.32 22.01 14.30
CA LYS A 14 26.45 20.92 14.77
C LYS A 14 25.00 21.37 14.67
N TRP A 15 24.18 20.60 14.02
CA TRP A 15 22.74 20.79 13.95
C TRP A 15 22.03 19.64 14.66
N THR A 16 21.07 19.97 15.50
CA THR A 16 20.21 18.98 16.16
C THR A 16 18.77 19.25 15.76
N GLY A 17 18.10 18.27 15.16
CA GLY A 17 16.76 18.40 14.62
C GLY A 17 16.75 18.38 13.09
N GLU A 18 15.64 18.83 12.50
CA GLU A 18 15.46 18.85 11.06
C GLU A 18 16.25 19.98 10.38
N LEU A 19 16.82 19.70 9.20
CA LEU A 19 17.37 20.72 8.32
C LEU A 19 16.21 21.40 7.58
N TYR A 20 15.76 22.50 8.14
CA TYR A 20 14.54 23.17 7.75
C TYR A 20 14.81 24.61 7.31
N LEU A 21 14.39 24.97 6.08
CA LEU A 21 14.51 26.32 5.58
C LEU A 21 13.28 27.15 5.93
N GLU A 22 13.41 28.09 6.85
CA GLU A 22 12.29 28.87 7.38
C GLU A 22 11.56 29.71 6.35
N TYR A 23 12.24 30.13 5.28
CA TYR A 23 11.64 30.95 4.21
C TYR A 23 10.64 30.18 3.34
N HIS A 24 10.66 28.83 3.40
CA HIS A 24 9.81 27.99 2.56
C HIS A 24 8.97 26.98 3.37
N ARG A 25 8.48 27.38 4.52
CA ARG A 25 7.71 26.50 5.43
C ARG A 25 6.47 25.88 4.79
N GLY A 26 5.83 26.59 3.87
CA GLY A 26 4.68 26.09 3.13
C GLY A 26 4.96 24.87 2.25
N THR A 27 6.21 24.59 1.89
CA THR A 27 6.59 23.48 0.99
C THR A 27 6.23 22.10 1.52
N TYR A 28 6.11 21.92 2.82
CA TYR A 28 5.68 20.64 3.42
C TYR A 28 4.23 20.28 3.15
N THR A 29 3.38 21.28 2.98
CA THR A 29 1.92 21.09 2.87
C THR A 29 1.31 21.65 1.60
N SER A 30 1.99 22.59 0.93
CA SER A 30 1.51 23.18 -0.32
C SER A 30 1.34 22.08 -1.38
N MET A 31 0.21 22.16 -2.11
CA MET A 31 -0.12 21.17 -3.14
C MET A 31 -0.05 19.72 -2.64
N ALA A 32 -0.69 19.45 -1.49
CA ALA A 32 -0.68 18.15 -0.81
C ALA A 32 -1.09 16.98 -1.72
N ARG A 33 -1.98 17.21 -2.67
CA ARG A 33 -2.37 16.22 -3.69
C ARG A 33 -1.16 15.74 -4.49
N ASN A 34 -0.26 16.66 -4.89
CA ASN A 34 0.94 16.31 -5.66
C ASN A 34 1.90 15.45 -4.84
N LYS A 35 2.11 15.78 -3.56
CA LYS A 35 2.91 14.99 -2.62
C LYS A 35 2.34 13.59 -2.42
N ARG A 36 1.01 13.48 -2.35
CA ARG A 36 0.34 12.19 -2.25
C ARG A 36 0.51 11.36 -3.52
N TYR A 37 0.39 11.96 -4.71
CA TYR A 37 0.65 11.27 -5.97
C TYR A 37 2.09 10.79 -6.05
N ASN A 38 3.06 11.66 -5.73
CA ASN A 38 4.46 11.28 -5.72
C ASN A 38 4.72 10.05 -4.85
N ARG A 39 4.26 10.07 -3.59
CA ARG A 39 4.47 8.94 -2.68
C ARG A 39 3.78 7.66 -3.17
N LYS A 40 2.57 7.77 -3.71
CA LYS A 40 1.87 6.61 -4.27
C LYS A 40 2.59 6.05 -5.50
N ALA A 41 3.10 6.92 -6.37
CA ALA A 41 3.83 6.49 -7.56
C ALA A 41 5.16 5.81 -7.19
N GLU A 42 5.94 6.38 -6.25
CA GLU A 42 7.18 5.75 -5.78
C GLU A 42 6.95 4.31 -5.30
N PHE A 43 5.94 4.08 -4.47
CA PHE A 43 5.64 2.74 -3.98
C PHE A 43 5.09 1.83 -5.09
N ALA A 44 4.11 2.30 -5.87
CA ALA A 44 3.52 1.50 -6.92
C ALA A 44 4.55 1.04 -7.95
N THR A 45 5.46 1.93 -8.37
CA THR A 45 6.50 1.60 -9.34
C THR A 45 7.50 0.60 -8.76
N GLN A 46 7.95 0.77 -7.51
CA GLN A 46 8.83 -0.20 -6.85
C GLN A 46 8.19 -1.58 -6.71
N ASP A 47 6.91 -1.63 -6.32
CA ASP A 47 6.17 -2.87 -6.21
C ASP A 47 5.98 -3.53 -7.59
N THR A 48 5.74 -2.73 -8.63
CA THR A 48 5.65 -3.19 -10.02
C THR A 48 6.97 -3.80 -10.50
N GLU A 49 8.10 -3.15 -10.24
CA GLU A 49 9.43 -3.68 -10.57
C GLU A 49 9.68 -5.02 -9.88
N PHE A 50 9.39 -5.10 -8.58
CA PHE A 50 9.55 -6.33 -7.81
C PHE A 50 8.71 -7.48 -8.39
N LEU A 51 7.43 -7.22 -8.67
CA LEU A 51 6.54 -8.19 -9.30
C LEU A 51 6.99 -8.61 -10.69
N ALA A 52 7.46 -7.66 -11.51
CA ALA A 52 7.95 -7.95 -12.86
C ALA A 52 9.19 -8.87 -12.83
N VAL A 53 10.08 -8.69 -11.85
CA VAL A 53 11.24 -9.58 -11.66
C VAL A 53 10.79 -10.97 -11.22
N CYS A 54 9.88 -11.08 -10.24
CA CYS A 54 9.34 -12.37 -9.79
C CYS A 54 8.63 -13.10 -10.92
N ASP A 55 7.83 -12.38 -11.71
CA ASP A 55 7.12 -12.91 -12.87
C ASP A 55 8.09 -13.42 -13.94
N GLY A 56 9.12 -12.65 -14.25
CA GLY A 56 10.18 -13.10 -15.17
C GLY A 56 10.88 -14.39 -14.72
N LEU A 57 11.15 -14.53 -13.43
CA LEU A 57 11.79 -15.72 -12.85
C LEU A 57 10.87 -16.95 -12.84
N ILE A 58 9.58 -16.77 -12.62
CA ILE A 58 8.61 -17.87 -12.42
C ILE A 58 7.92 -18.24 -13.74
N SER A 59 7.44 -17.27 -14.50
CA SER A 59 6.68 -17.49 -15.74
C SER A 59 7.50 -17.33 -17.03
N GLY A 60 8.71 -16.76 -16.94
CA GLY A 60 9.52 -16.40 -18.11
C GLY A 60 9.05 -15.13 -18.82
N ALA A 61 8.20 -14.32 -18.19
CA ALA A 61 7.73 -13.06 -18.78
C ALA A 61 8.87 -12.06 -19.01
N ALA A 62 8.80 -11.32 -20.10
CA ALA A 62 9.76 -10.25 -20.37
C ALA A 62 9.59 -9.10 -19.37
N TYR A 63 10.72 -8.57 -18.86
CA TYR A 63 10.72 -7.40 -17.99
C TYR A 63 10.32 -6.15 -18.80
N PRO A 64 9.28 -5.38 -18.35
CA PRO A 64 8.73 -4.25 -19.10
C PRO A 64 9.60 -2.98 -18.94
N ARG A 65 10.86 -3.05 -19.36
CA ARG A 65 11.87 -2.00 -19.13
C ARG A 65 11.45 -0.64 -19.64
N GLU A 66 11.04 -0.55 -20.91
CA GLU A 66 10.72 0.74 -21.54
C GLU A 66 9.56 1.46 -20.85
N GLU A 67 8.56 0.70 -20.40
CA GLU A 67 7.39 1.24 -19.70
C GLU A 67 7.79 1.73 -18.31
N LEU A 68 8.57 0.94 -17.56
CA LEU A 68 9.04 1.32 -16.22
C LEU A 68 10.04 2.48 -16.26
N ASP A 69 10.94 2.50 -17.22
CA ASP A 69 11.86 3.64 -17.43
C ASP A 69 11.05 4.93 -17.68
N SER A 70 10.00 4.87 -18.52
CA SER A 70 9.11 6.00 -18.79
C SER A 70 8.33 6.45 -17.55
N VAL A 71 7.88 5.51 -16.73
CA VAL A 71 7.19 5.80 -15.44
C VAL A 71 8.17 6.51 -14.49
N TRP A 72 9.38 5.99 -14.31
CA TRP A 72 10.39 6.61 -13.46
C TRP A 72 10.78 8.01 -13.93
N GLU A 73 10.96 8.20 -15.25
CA GLU A 73 11.24 9.54 -15.79
C GLU A 73 10.13 10.55 -15.44
N ALA A 74 8.86 10.14 -15.51
CA ALA A 74 7.75 11.00 -15.15
C ALA A 74 7.70 11.29 -13.64
N VAL A 75 7.95 10.28 -12.79
CA VAL A 75 8.06 10.47 -11.32
C VAL A 75 9.18 11.45 -11.00
N LEU A 76 10.38 11.24 -11.54
CA LEU A 76 11.55 12.08 -11.27
C LEU A 76 11.37 13.51 -11.77
N ARG A 77 10.74 13.71 -12.93
CA ARG A 77 10.38 15.05 -13.43
C ARG A 77 9.46 15.79 -12.47
N ASN A 78 8.45 15.09 -11.94
CA ASN A 78 7.51 15.68 -10.98
C ASN A 78 8.12 15.92 -9.57
N GLN A 79 9.31 15.39 -9.31
CA GLN A 79 10.10 15.68 -8.11
C GLN A 79 10.97 16.94 -8.26
N PHE A 80 10.87 17.63 -9.40
CA PHE A 80 11.57 18.89 -9.60
C PHE A 80 11.30 19.88 -8.47
N HIS A 81 12.35 20.63 -8.09
CA HIS A 81 12.35 21.48 -6.88
C HIS A 81 11.27 22.57 -6.83
N ASP A 82 10.64 22.90 -7.94
CA ASP A 82 9.49 23.82 -8.00
C ASP A 82 8.15 23.12 -8.22
N ILE A 83 8.12 21.82 -8.48
CA ILE A 83 6.88 21.05 -8.62
C ILE A 83 6.51 20.40 -7.29
N LEU A 84 7.38 19.54 -6.75
CA LEU A 84 7.09 18.81 -5.52
C LEU A 84 6.84 19.73 -4.31
N PRO A 85 7.55 20.84 -4.11
CA PRO A 85 7.31 21.78 -3.00
C PRO A 85 5.99 22.54 -3.10
N GLY A 86 5.41 22.68 -4.27
CA GLY A 86 4.15 23.42 -4.44
C GLY A 86 4.29 24.88 -4.86
N SER A 87 5.44 25.27 -5.43
CA SER A 87 5.79 26.66 -5.78
C SER A 87 5.63 26.99 -7.27
N SER A 88 5.15 26.05 -8.08
CA SER A 88 4.85 26.28 -9.51
C SER A 88 3.49 26.95 -9.74
N ILE A 89 3.23 27.32 -10.99
CA ILE A 89 1.93 27.84 -11.42
C ILE A 89 0.89 26.73 -11.53
N LYS A 90 -0.38 27.10 -11.62
CA LYS A 90 -1.51 26.18 -11.63
C LYS A 90 -1.43 25.14 -12.77
N GLU A 91 -1.05 25.59 -13.96
CA GLU A 91 -0.97 24.79 -15.17
C GLU A 91 0.00 23.60 -14.99
N VAL A 92 1.12 23.82 -14.32
CA VAL A 92 2.09 22.75 -13.97
C VAL A 92 1.45 21.67 -13.10
N TYR A 93 0.54 22.03 -12.19
CA TYR A 93 -0.16 21.04 -11.35
C TYR A 93 -1.32 20.34 -12.04
N ASP A 94 -1.88 20.97 -13.08
CA ASP A 94 -2.85 20.31 -13.94
C ASP A 94 -2.14 19.24 -14.81
N ASP A 95 -0.99 19.58 -15.41
CA ASP A 95 -0.15 18.66 -16.16
C ASP A 95 0.40 17.52 -15.27
N SER A 96 0.94 17.87 -14.10
CA SER A 96 1.46 16.90 -13.13
C SER A 96 0.40 15.89 -12.68
N LYS A 97 -0.83 16.33 -12.47
CA LYS A 97 -1.95 15.44 -12.15
C LYS A 97 -2.18 14.45 -13.28
N GLU A 98 -2.26 14.91 -14.51
CA GLU A 98 -2.49 14.05 -15.68
C GLU A 98 -1.34 13.03 -15.86
N GLU A 99 -0.09 13.47 -15.68
CA GLU A 99 1.07 12.56 -15.73
C GLU A 99 1.00 11.49 -14.65
N TYR A 100 0.71 11.85 -13.39
CA TYR A 100 0.57 10.86 -12.30
C TYR A 100 -0.59 9.89 -12.53
N GLU A 101 -1.72 10.35 -13.02
CA GLU A 101 -2.85 9.47 -13.35
C GLU A 101 -2.47 8.46 -14.46
N LYS A 102 -1.74 8.89 -15.48
CA LYS A 102 -1.25 8.02 -16.56
C LYS A 102 -0.24 6.99 -16.06
N LEU A 103 0.78 7.42 -15.32
CA LEU A 103 1.82 6.49 -14.85
C LEU A 103 1.27 5.47 -13.85
N LEU A 104 0.37 5.88 -12.94
CA LEU A 104 -0.28 4.95 -12.01
C LEU A 104 -1.18 3.94 -12.72
N ALA A 105 -1.79 4.31 -13.85
CA ALA A 105 -2.54 3.37 -14.69
C ALA A 105 -1.61 2.36 -15.38
N VAL A 106 -0.41 2.78 -15.79
CA VAL A 106 0.61 1.86 -16.33
C VAL A 106 1.05 0.87 -15.25
N ASP A 107 1.41 1.35 -14.05
CA ASP A 107 1.79 0.50 -12.92
C ASP A 107 0.69 -0.50 -12.59
N SER A 108 -0.57 -0.05 -12.44
CA SER A 108 -1.71 -0.93 -12.15
C SER A 108 -1.84 -2.04 -13.19
N ARG A 109 -1.77 -1.71 -14.47
CA ARG A 109 -1.86 -2.69 -15.57
C ARG A 109 -0.71 -3.71 -15.54
N LEU A 110 0.52 -3.26 -15.31
CA LEU A 110 1.70 -4.13 -15.22
C LEU A 110 1.62 -5.05 -14.00
N MET A 111 1.24 -4.51 -12.84
CA MET A 111 1.04 -5.28 -11.61
C MET A 111 -0.03 -6.34 -11.78
N GLU A 112 -1.20 -5.98 -12.31
CA GLU A 112 -2.30 -6.92 -12.57
C GLU A 112 -1.88 -8.06 -13.49
N ALA A 113 -1.15 -7.75 -14.56
CA ALA A 113 -0.64 -8.75 -15.49
C ALA A 113 0.35 -9.71 -14.83
N SER A 114 1.28 -9.20 -14.01
CA SER A 114 2.24 -10.02 -13.26
C SER A 114 1.56 -10.85 -12.20
N ILE A 115 0.68 -10.26 -11.38
CA ILE A 115 -0.07 -10.98 -10.35
C ILE A 115 -0.88 -12.12 -10.96
N LYS A 116 -1.57 -11.89 -12.09
CA LYS A 116 -2.37 -12.92 -12.78
C LYS A 116 -1.52 -14.12 -13.20
N ARG A 117 -0.29 -13.91 -13.69
CA ARG A 117 0.62 -15.00 -14.03
C ARG A 117 1.19 -15.70 -12.80
N LEU A 118 1.58 -14.93 -11.78
CA LEU A 118 2.11 -15.46 -10.53
C LEU A 118 1.06 -16.30 -9.77
N VAL A 119 -0.19 -15.83 -9.70
CA VAL A 119 -1.30 -16.57 -9.05
C VAL A 119 -1.52 -17.93 -9.71
N SER A 120 -1.40 -18.01 -11.04
CA SER A 120 -1.55 -19.29 -11.75
C SER A 120 -0.44 -20.32 -11.44
N ALA A 121 0.67 -19.89 -10.87
CA ALA A 121 1.76 -20.76 -10.42
C ALA A 121 1.67 -21.14 -8.92
N ILE A 122 0.69 -20.59 -8.19
CA ILE A 122 0.49 -20.91 -6.77
C ILE A 122 -0.31 -22.21 -6.66
N ASP A 123 0.23 -23.16 -5.91
CA ASP A 123 -0.50 -24.39 -5.53
C ASP A 123 -1.45 -24.06 -4.36
N ALA A 124 -2.67 -23.70 -4.68
CA ALA A 124 -3.72 -23.36 -3.71
C ALA A 124 -5.07 -23.92 -4.17
N PRO A 125 -6.02 -24.17 -3.26
CA PRO A 125 -7.38 -24.55 -3.60
C PRO A 125 -8.03 -23.51 -4.55
N GLU A 126 -8.90 -23.99 -5.43
CA GLU A 126 -9.67 -23.11 -6.31
C GLU A 126 -10.47 -22.09 -5.50
N GLY A 127 -10.44 -20.85 -5.92
CA GLY A 127 -11.10 -19.74 -5.24
C GLY A 127 -10.38 -19.22 -3.99
N ALA A 128 -9.18 -19.71 -3.65
CA ALA A 128 -8.43 -19.17 -2.54
C ALA A 128 -7.99 -17.70 -2.79
N LEU A 129 -7.88 -16.93 -1.71
CA LEU A 129 -7.32 -15.58 -1.76
C LEU A 129 -5.79 -15.65 -1.59
N ALA A 130 -5.05 -14.98 -2.46
CA ALA A 130 -3.62 -14.76 -2.30
C ALA A 130 -3.38 -13.30 -1.88
N VAL A 131 -2.79 -13.11 -0.71
CA VAL A 131 -2.43 -11.79 -0.17
C VAL A 131 -0.93 -11.61 -0.30
N TYR A 132 -0.54 -10.61 -1.09
CA TYR A 132 0.87 -10.27 -1.31
C TYR A 132 1.33 -9.18 -0.33
N ASN A 133 2.55 -9.29 0.14
CA ASN A 133 3.23 -8.27 0.92
C ASN A 133 4.53 -7.88 0.20
N PHE A 134 4.64 -6.61 -0.16
CA PHE A 134 5.82 -6.06 -0.86
C PHE A 134 6.84 -5.43 0.10
N GLY A 135 6.48 -5.29 1.35
CA GLY A 135 7.29 -4.71 2.42
C GLY A 135 7.94 -5.74 3.36
N PRO A 136 8.38 -5.29 4.54
CA PRO A 136 8.88 -6.16 5.61
C PRO A 136 7.76 -7.07 6.14
N GLU A 137 8.14 -8.06 6.94
CA GLU A 137 7.17 -8.96 7.61
C GLU A 137 6.08 -8.16 8.34
N VAL A 138 4.81 -8.53 8.12
CA VAL A 138 3.66 -7.90 8.75
C VAL A 138 2.97 -8.88 9.68
N LYS A 139 2.89 -8.53 10.97
CA LYS A 139 2.23 -9.37 11.98
C LYS A 139 0.73 -9.44 11.80
N ALA A 140 0.10 -8.33 11.43
CA ALA A 140 -1.34 -8.24 11.17
C ALA A 140 -1.63 -7.00 10.30
N GLU A 141 -2.41 -7.17 9.25
CA GLU A 141 -2.84 -6.12 8.33
C GLU A 141 -4.30 -6.32 7.94
N VAL A 142 -5.03 -5.23 7.72
CA VAL A 142 -6.39 -5.28 7.21
C VAL A 142 -6.36 -5.40 5.70
N VAL A 143 -6.94 -6.47 5.18
CA VAL A 143 -7.03 -6.74 3.75
C VAL A 143 -8.48 -6.60 3.31
N GLU A 144 -8.69 -5.82 2.25
CA GLU A 144 -9.99 -5.72 1.57
C GLU A 144 -9.99 -6.62 0.32
N PHE A 145 -11.11 -7.31 0.09
CA PHE A 145 -11.31 -8.14 -1.09
C PHE A 145 -12.74 -8.01 -1.61
N TYR A 146 -12.89 -8.23 -2.90
CA TYR A 146 -14.18 -8.25 -3.59
C TYR A 146 -14.73 -9.68 -3.64
N TYR A 147 -16.02 -9.85 -3.35
CA TYR A 147 -16.71 -11.13 -3.41
C TYR A 147 -18.15 -10.96 -3.83
N GLU A 148 -18.51 -11.62 -4.94
CA GLU A 148 -19.91 -11.74 -5.41
C GLU A 148 -20.46 -13.10 -4.99
N GLY A 149 -21.42 -13.09 -4.08
CA GLY A 149 -22.04 -14.32 -3.56
C GLY A 149 -22.76 -14.05 -2.25
N GLY A 150 -22.94 -15.07 -1.45
CA GLY A 150 -23.46 -14.97 -0.11
C GLY A 150 -22.47 -14.31 0.86
N TRP A 151 -22.44 -14.72 2.12
CA TRP A 151 -21.47 -14.20 3.07
C TRP A 151 -20.14 -14.95 2.97
N PRO A 152 -19.01 -14.29 2.61
CA PRO A 152 -17.73 -14.98 2.50
C PRO A 152 -17.21 -15.43 3.87
N VAL A 153 -16.58 -16.60 3.86
CA VAL A 153 -15.86 -17.14 5.02
C VAL A 153 -14.40 -17.31 4.64
N VAL A 154 -13.51 -16.68 5.39
CA VAL A 154 -12.07 -16.73 5.16
C VAL A 154 -11.43 -17.69 6.15
N TYR A 155 -10.51 -18.53 5.67
CA TYR A 155 -9.77 -19.50 6.46
C TYR A 155 -8.27 -19.28 6.37
N ASP A 156 -7.59 -19.19 7.52
CA ASP A 156 -6.14 -19.26 7.66
C ASP A 156 -5.75 -20.68 8.06
N GLY A 157 -5.41 -21.52 7.07
CA GLY A 157 -5.37 -22.96 7.26
C GLY A 157 -6.75 -23.50 7.62
N GLU A 158 -6.86 -24.15 8.76
CA GLU A 158 -8.14 -24.65 9.30
C GLU A 158 -8.90 -23.61 10.15
N ARG A 159 -8.25 -22.51 10.48
CA ARG A 159 -8.83 -21.50 11.39
C ARG A 159 -9.70 -20.52 10.62
N LYS A 160 -10.97 -20.41 10.99
CA LYS A 160 -11.87 -19.36 10.51
C LYS A 160 -11.40 -17.97 10.99
N VAL A 161 -11.29 -17.03 10.07
CA VAL A 161 -10.97 -15.62 10.33
C VAL A 161 -12.24 -14.78 10.26
N SER A 162 -12.39 -13.84 11.17
CA SER A 162 -13.54 -12.93 11.18
C SER A 162 -13.51 -12.03 9.94
N VAL A 163 -14.67 -11.94 9.26
CA VAL A 163 -14.88 -11.10 8.09
C VAL A 163 -15.90 -10.03 8.41
N GLN A 164 -15.66 -8.82 7.97
CA GLN A 164 -16.58 -7.69 8.09
C GLN A 164 -16.90 -7.14 6.70
N LYS A 165 -18.16 -6.79 6.48
CA LYS A 165 -18.59 -6.12 5.24
C LYS A 165 -18.17 -4.65 5.28
N SER A 166 -17.46 -4.17 4.25
CA SER A 166 -16.99 -2.78 4.10
C SER A 166 -17.74 -2.00 3.03
N GLY A 167 -18.38 -2.70 2.07
CA GLY A 167 -19.16 -2.09 0.98
C GLY A 167 -20.20 -3.07 0.43
N GLU A 168 -20.73 -2.79 -0.76
CA GLU A 168 -21.80 -3.60 -1.35
C GLU A 168 -21.35 -5.04 -1.59
N CYS A 169 -20.22 -5.24 -2.27
CA CYS A 169 -19.58 -6.55 -2.52
C CYS A 169 -18.13 -6.56 -2.03
N THR A 170 -17.78 -5.69 -1.06
CA THR A 170 -16.43 -5.62 -0.49
C THR A 170 -16.45 -6.03 0.97
N TYR A 171 -15.43 -6.78 1.34
CA TYR A 171 -15.26 -7.35 2.66
C TYR A 171 -13.83 -7.16 3.14
N ILE A 172 -13.66 -7.05 4.45
CA ILE A 172 -12.35 -6.93 5.09
C ILE A 172 -12.13 -8.06 6.08
N PHE A 173 -10.88 -8.49 6.19
CA PHE A 173 -10.42 -9.37 7.26
C PHE A 173 -9.01 -8.98 7.71
N THR A 174 -8.58 -9.50 8.85
CA THR A 174 -7.21 -9.29 9.31
C THR A 174 -6.34 -10.45 8.86
N ALA A 175 -5.46 -10.18 7.89
CA ALA A 175 -4.39 -11.09 7.50
C ALA A 175 -3.27 -11.06 8.53
N SER A 176 -2.80 -12.20 8.99
CA SER A 176 -1.75 -12.30 10.00
C SER A 176 -0.57 -13.13 9.52
N GLY A 177 0.65 -12.74 9.94
CA GLY A 177 1.87 -13.44 9.59
C GLY A 177 2.16 -13.41 8.09
N LEU A 178 2.02 -12.24 7.46
CA LEU A 178 2.41 -12.04 6.07
C LEU A 178 3.94 -12.00 5.98
N PRO A 179 4.56 -12.87 5.18
CA PRO A 179 6.01 -12.90 5.05
C PRO A 179 6.55 -11.62 4.41
N GLU A 180 7.80 -11.31 4.68
CA GLU A 180 8.53 -10.25 3.98
C GLU A 180 8.60 -10.58 2.49
N ARG A 181 8.25 -9.62 1.64
CA ARG A 181 8.33 -9.71 0.17
C ARG A 181 7.82 -11.06 -0.36
N GLY A 182 6.63 -11.43 0.05
CA GLY A 182 6.05 -12.72 -0.26
C GLY A 182 4.55 -12.70 -0.29
N TYR A 183 3.94 -13.86 -0.22
CA TYR A 183 2.48 -13.99 -0.20
C TYR A 183 2.05 -15.04 0.81
N LYS A 184 0.78 -14.98 1.17
CA LYS A 184 0.09 -15.99 1.96
C LYS A 184 -1.28 -16.27 1.35
N THR A 185 -1.67 -17.53 1.32
CA THR A 185 -2.98 -17.95 0.81
C THR A 185 -3.97 -18.15 1.94
N TYR A 186 -5.23 -17.80 1.66
CA TYR A 186 -6.36 -17.99 2.55
C TYR A 186 -7.45 -18.76 1.82
N GLY A 187 -8.00 -19.78 2.46
CA GLY A 187 -9.17 -20.48 1.93
C GLY A 187 -10.38 -19.53 1.92
N LEU A 188 -11.19 -19.63 0.87
CA LEU A 188 -12.45 -18.89 0.74
C LEU A 188 -13.60 -19.87 0.65
N GLY A 189 -14.60 -19.68 1.49
CA GLY A 189 -15.86 -20.41 1.47
C GLY A 189 -17.05 -19.46 1.53
N GLU A 190 -18.23 -20.00 1.56
CA GLU A 190 -19.48 -19.26 1.65
C GLU A 190 -20.35 -19.76 2.80
N SER A 191 -21.09 -18.85 3.42
CA SER A 191 -22.09 -19.15 4.44
C SER A 191 -23.43 -18.59 4.01
N GLU A 192 -24.48 -19.38 4.18
CA GLU A 192 -25.87 -18.92 3.91
C GLU A 192 -26.33 -17.85 4.90
N VAL A 193 -25.71 -17.80 6.07
CA VAL A 193 -26.03 -16.82 7.12
C VAL A 193 -24.80 -15.93 7.29
N GLY A 194 -25.00 -14.62 7.10
CA GLY A 194 -24.00 -13.65 7.51
C GLY A 194 -23.51 -14.02 8.91
N ASP A 195 -22.19 -14.08 9.10
CA ASP A 195 -21.64 -14.33 10.43
C ASP A 195 -22.05 -13.16 11.34
N GLY A 196 -23.27 -13.24 11.83
CA GLY A 196 -23.68 -12.48 12.97
C GLY A 196 -22.75 -12.90 14.09
N SER A 197 -21.52 -12.40 14.03
CA SER A 197 -20.50 -12.60 15.04
C SER A 197 -21.21 -12.32 16.36
N LYS A 198 -21.45 -13.37 17.13
CA LYS A 198 -21.78 -13.22 18.55
C LYS A 198 -20.73 -12.26 19.05
N GLY A 199 -21.15 -11.00 19.27
CA GLY A 199 -20.31 -9.82 19.35
C GLY A 199 -19.01 -10.14 20.05
N ASN A 200 -17.91 -9.73 19.44
CA ASN A 200 -16.61 -9.86 20.06
C ASN A 200 -16.77 -9.41 21.53
N PRO A 201 -16.57 -10.29 22.53
CA PRO A 201 -16.82 -9.96 23.93
C PRO A 201 -16.05 -8.74 24.43
N THR A 202 -15.15 -8.22 23.60
CA THR A 202 -14.37 -7.01 23.86
C THR A 202 -14.95 -5.75 23.22
N PHE A 203 -16.14 -5.83 22.58
CA PHE A 203 -16.78 -4.70 21.95
C PHE A 203 -18.22 -4.57 22.43
N SER A 204 -18.54 -3.44 23.07
CA SER A 204 -19.88 -3.09 23.54
C SER A 204 -20.41 -1.91 22.75
N VAL A 205 -21.62 -2.05 22.21
CA VAL A 205 -22.31 -0.99 21.46
C VAL A 205 -23.71 -0.82 22.01
N SER A 206 -24.09 0.41 22.31
CA SER A 206 -25.46 0.81 22.59
C SER A 206 -25.76 2.15 21.88
N GLU A 207 -27.00 2.63 22.00
CA GLU A 207 -27.44 3.87 21.36
C GLU A 207 -26.57 5.10 21.72
N HIS A 208 -25.99 5.11 22.93
CA HIS A 208 -25.20 6.23 23.46
C HIS A 208 -23.81 5.83 23.94
N HIS A 209 -23.38 4.59 23.69
CA HIS A 209 -22.09 4.10 24.20
C HIS A 209 -21.46 3.11 23.25
N LEU A 210 -20.16 3.33 22.99
CA LEU A 210 -19.32 2.46 22.20
C LEU A 210 -18.03 2.22 22.96
N GLU A 211 -17.73 0.96 23.25
CA GLU A 211 -16.56 0.61 24.06
C GLU A 211 -15.84 -0.62 23.49
N ASN A 212 -14.53 -0.56 23.50
CA ASN A 212 -13.65 -1.69 23.29
C ASN A 212 -12.49 -1.62 24.31
N ARG A 213 -11.54 -2.55 24.22
CA ARG A 213 -10.39 -2.59 25.15
C ARG A 213 -9.49 -1.35 25.12
N TYR A 214 -9.63 -0.46 24.13
CA TYR A 214 -8.78 0.72 23.93
C TYR A 214 -9.53 2.03 24.16
N PHE A 215 -10.81 2.07 23.79
CA PHE A 215 -11.62 3.29 23.78
C PHE A 215 -12.98 3.06 24.41
N SER A 216 -13.43 4.06 25.15
CA SER A 216 -14.81 4.17 25.61
C SER A 216 -15.33 5.55 25.18
N ILE A 217 -16.38 5.56 24.34
CA ILE A 217 -16.98 6.77 23.78
C ILE A 217 -18.43 6.81 24.24
N ARG A 218 -18.83 7.95 24.80
CA ARG A 218 -20.23 8.27 25.14
C ARG A 218 -20.70 9.42 24.27
N LEU A 219 -21.89 9.27 23.68
CA LEU A 219 -22.56 10.27 22.85
C LEU A 219 -23.56 11.06 23.70
#